data_4d8c2b544188509ff9d28b8318ea64e2
#
_entry.id   4d8c2b544188509ff9d28b8318ea64e2
#
_cell.length_a   1.000
_cell.length_b   1.000
_cell.length_c   1.000
_cell.angle_alpha   90.00
_cell.angle_beta   90.00
_cell.angle_gamma   90.00
#
_symmetry.space_group_name_H-M   'P 1'
#
loop_
_entity.id
_entity.type
_entity.pdbx_description
1 polymer ?
#
loop_
_entity_poly.entity_id
_entity_poly.type
_entity_poly.pdbx_seq_one_letter_code
_entity_poly.pdbx_strand_id
1 'polypeptide(L)'
;KIYALGIFLWLWPDFDFGHIRWVGVLHRIAFVFLACALLYLYTDWRTWMRAGVGILAAYWLVMAFIPVPGIGQPDLSAAGMNLANYLDSKILPGVLWQKTWDPEGFLSTFPAIATGMTGMMAGRIILHNKDLYQRITWLFLAGFGLFVAGGIWDWFFPINKHIWTSSYVCHTSGLAFMTLAASHLVVDVLGMERWTAPGRIFGSNAITAYTLAGMLTAVFYTGYFDKPGLNEMWMNSLTAAGLPAQLASLTYALLYVGIVFMPVYWLYRKKIFIRL
;
A
#
# COMPACT_ATOMS: atom_id res chain seq x y z
N LYS A 1 -15.01 -8.70 -4.21
CA LYS A 1 -14.02 -9.77 -4.34
C LYS A 1 -12.75 -9.45 -3.57
N ILE A 2 -12.08 -8.30 -3.78
CA ILE A 2 -10.83 -7.91 -3.08
C ILE A 2 -11.02 -7.91 -1.56
N TYR A 3 -12.13 -7.34 -1.06
CA TYR A 3 -12.47 -7.36 0.37
C TYR A 3 -12.56 -8.78 0.93
N ALA A 4 -13.29 -9.67 0.24
CA ALA A 4 -13.44 -11.06 0.66
C ALA A 4 -12.10 -11.82 0.66
N LEU A 5 -11.20 -11.51 -0.28
CA LEU A 5 -9.84 -12.03 -0.27
C LEU A 5 -9.04 -11.56 0.94
N GLY A 6 -9.25 -10.30 1.38
CA GLY A 6 -8.65 -9.79 2.62
C GLY A 6 -9.09 -10.57 3.87
N ILE A 7 -10.40 -10.85 3.98
CA ILE A 7 -10.93 -11.70 5.05
C ILE A 7 -10.35 -13.11 4.98
N PHE A 8 -10.32 -13.71 3.78
CA PHE A 8 -9.76 -15.05 3.58
C PHE A 8 -8.30 -15.13 4.06
N LEU A 9 -7.46 -14.18 3.65
CA LEU A 9 -6.04 -14.16 4.06
C LEU A 9 -5.84 -13.93 5.55
N TRP A 10 -6.74 -13.20 6.19
CA TRP A 10 -6.70 -13.03 7.64
C TRP A 10 -7.06 -14.34 8.38
N LEU A 11 -8.08 -15.03 7.89
CA LEU A 11 -8.54 -16.29 8.48
C LEU A 11 -7.58 -17.46 8.21
N TRP A 12 -6.80 -17.40 7.14
CA TRP A 12 -5.86 -18.47 6.76
C TRP A 12 -4.68 -18.53 7.74
N PRO A 13 -4.27 -19.74 8.20
CA PRO A 13 -4.80 -21.07 7.87
C PRO A 13 -5.84 -21.63 8.85
N ASP A 14 -6.03 -20.99 10.02
CA ASP A 14 -6.75 -21.57 11.16
C ASP A 14 -8.26 -21.36 11.09
N PHE A 15 -8.72 -20.43 10.26
CA PHE A 15 -10.13 -20.07 10.08
C PHE A 15 -10.87 -19.73 11.39
N ASP A 16 -10.18 -18.98 12.27
CA ASP A 16 -10.77 -18.48 13.51
C ASP A 16 -11.74 -17.32 13.25
N PHE A 17 -13.01 -17.64 13.14
CA PHE A 17 -14.09 -16.68 12.91
C PHE A 17 -14.42 -15.84 14.16
N GLY A 18 -13.92 -16.19 15.33
CA GLY A 18 -14.08 -15.42 16.57
C GLY A 18 -13.21 -14.15 16.62
N HIS A 19 -12.11 -14.15 15.88
CA HIS A 19 -11.09 -13.08 15.89
C HIS A 19 -10.84 -12.49 14.50
N ILE A 20 -11.90 -12.08 13.81
CA ILE A 20 -11.79 -11.48 12.47
C ILE A 20 -11.29 -10.03 12.58
N ARG A 21 -10.28 -9.71 11.77
CA ARG A 21 -9.87 -8.32 11.49
C ARG A 21 -10.64 -7.81 10.25
N TRP A 22 -11.56 -6.88 10.46
CA TRP A 22 -12.45 -6.35 9.43
C TRP A 22 -11.82 -5.25 8.57
N VAL A 23 -10.64 -4.77 8.95
CA VAL A 23 -9.85 -3.78 8.23
C VAL A 23 -8.49 -4.37 7.86
N GLY A 24 -7.80 -3.77 6.90
CA GLY A 24 -6.49 -4.23 6.44
C GLY A 24 -6.22 -3.75 5.02
N VAL A 25 -5.07 -4.11 4.47
CA VAL A 25 -4.58 -3.59 3.19
C VAL A 25 -5.57 -3.84 2.05
N LEU A 26 -6.03 -5.08 1.85
CA LEU A 26 -6.98 -5.41 0.77
C LEU A 26 -8.36 -4.81 1.01
N HIS A 27 -8.79 -4.70 2.26
CA HIS A 27 -10.05 -4.05 2.62
C HIS A 27 -10.01 -2.56 2.27
N ARG A 28 -8.91 -1.86 2.63
CA ARG A 28 -8.69 -0.47 2.26
C ARG A 28 -8.64 -0.28 0.74
N ILE A 29 -7.92 -1.14 0.01
CA ILE A 29 -7.89 -1.10 -1.45
C ILE A 29 -9.30 -1.24 -2.04
N ALA A 30 -10.13 -2.13 -1.49
CA ALA A 30 -11.51 -2.32 -1.95
C ALA A 30 -12.37 -1.06 -1.77
N PHE A 31 -12.27 -0.39 -0.61
CA PHE A 31 -12.98 0.88 -0.36
C PHE A 31 -12.47 2.02 -1.24
N VAL A 32 -11.15 2.17 -1.36
CA VAL A 32 -10.52 3.16 -2.22
C VAL A 32 -10.94 2.96 -3.67
N PHE A 33 -10.88 1.71 -4.15
CA PHE A 33 -11.30 1.37 -5.51
C PHE A 33 -12.78 1.73 -5.75
N LEU A 34 -13.67 1.36 -4.83
CA LEU A 34 -15.09 1.69 -4.94
C LEU A 34 -15.32 3.20 -5.01
N ALA A 35 -14.72 3.97 -4.09
CA ALA A 35 -14.85 5.43 -4.08
C ALA A 35 -14.31 6.06 -5.37
N CYS A 36 -13.12 5.64 -5.81
CA CYS A 36 -12.51 6.12 -7.04
C CYS A 36 -13.32 5.73 -8.28
N ALA A 37 -13.86 4.52 -8.33
CA ALA A 37 -14.71 4.07 -9.45
C ALA A 37 -16.00 4.90 -9.55
N LEU A 38 -16.68 5.15 -8.42
CA LEU A 38 -17.87 5.98 -8.38
C LEU A 38 -17.55 7.42 -8.84
N LEU A 39 -16.47 8.01 -8.33
CA LEU A 39 -16.04 9.34 -8.76
C LEU A 39 -15.71 9.37 -10.25
N TYR A 40 -15.04 8.36 -10.77
CA TYR A 40 -14.71 8.27 -12.19
C TYR A 40 -15.95 8.20 -13.08
N LEU A 41 -16.95 7.43 -12.67
CA LEU A 41 -18.17 7.24 -13.46
C LEU A 41 -19.12 8.45 -13.44
N TYR A 42 -19.18 9.18 -12.32
CA TYR A 42 -20.20 10.22 -12.11
C TYR A 42 -19.66 11.65 -12.08
N THR A 43 -18.35 11.84 -12.11
CA THR A 43 -17.77 13.18 -11.99
C THR A 43 -16.58 13.38 -12.95
N ASP A 44 -16.11 14.62 -13.03
CA ASP A 44 -14.98 15.01 -13.87
C ASP A 44 -13.66 15.10 -13.08
N TRP A 45 -12.56 15.21 -13.81
CA TRP A 45 -11.22 15.29 -13.22
C TRP A 45 -11.00 16.53 -12.31
N ARG A 46 -11.73 17.63 -12.57
CA ARG A 46 -11.65 18.83 -11.72
C ARG A 46 -12.29 18.57 -10.37
N THR A 47 -13.35 17.78 -10.36
CA THR A 47 -14.00 17.32 -9.12
C THR A 47 -13.09 16.38 -8.35
N TRP A 48 -12.38 15.44 -9.01
CA TRP A 48 -11.41 14.56 -8.33
C TRP A 48 -10.30 15.37 -7.65
N MET A 49 -9.73 16.34 -8.36
CA MET A 49 -8.70 17.21 -7.82
C MET A 49 -9.21 18.03 -6.63
N ARG A 50 -10.38 18.68 -6.76
CA ARG A 50 -10.98 19.48 -5.68
C ARG A 50 -11.34 18.62 -4.47
N ALA A 51 -11.93 17.45 -4.68
CA ALA A 51 -12.27 16.51 -3.63
C ALA A 51 -11.02 15.96 -2.94
N GLY A 52 -9.98 15.59 -3.69
CA GLY A 52 -8.71 15.14 -3.13
C GLY A 52 -8.06 16.19 -2.23
N VAL A 53 -7.93 17.43 -2.71
CA VAL A 53 -7.41 18.55 -1.91
C VAL A 53 -8.29 18.79 -0.68
N GLY A 54 -9.62 18.80 -0.85
CA GLY A 54 -10.57 18.99 0.24
C GLY A 54 -10.47 17.91 1.33
N ILE A 55 -10.37 16.64 0.92
CA ILE A 55 -10.16 15.51 1.85
C ILE A 55 -8.85 15.67 2.63
N LEU A 56 -7.75 15.97 1.93
CA LEU A 56 -6.45 16.12 2.57
C LEU A 56 -6.41 17.30 3.55
N ALA A 57 -6.99 18.45 3.17
CA ALA A 57 -7.09 19.61 4.05
C ALA A 57 -8.00 19.32 5.26
N ALA A 58 -9.19 18.76 5.05
CA ALA A 58 -10.11 18.42 6.13
C ALA A 58 -9.50 17.39 7.09
N TYR A 59 -8.85 16.36 6.56
CA TYR A 59 -8.17 15.35 7.38
C TYR A 59 -7.07 15.97 8.25
N TRP A 60 -6.23 16.83 7.67
CA TRP A 60 -5.21 17.55 8.42
C TRP A 60 -5.82 18.39 9.53
N LEU A 61 -6.85 19.21 9.23
CA LEU A 61 -7.50 20.04 10.23
C LEU A 61 -8.12 19.21 11.37
N VAL A 62 -8.81 18.13 11.02
CA VAL A 62 -9.41 17.21 11.99
C VAL A 62 -8.35 16.59 12.89
N MET A 63 -7.25 16.10 12.31
CA MET A 63 -6.20 15.42 13.06
C MET A 63 -5.33 16.37 13.90
N ALA A 64 -5.15 17.63 13.46
CA ALA A 64 -4.30 18.59 14.14
C ALA A 64 -5.01 19.37 15.25
N PHE A 65 -6.33 19.63 15.10
CA PHE A 65 -7.04 20.57 15.98
C PHE A 65 -8.13 19.97 16.83
N ILE A 66 -8.61 18.75 16.51
CA ILE A 66 -9.66 18.15 17.34
C ILE A 66 -9.01 17.40 18.51
N PRO A 67 -9.32 17.82 19.77
CA PRO A 67 -8.80 17.14 20.96
C PRO A 67 -9.27 15.68 21.02
N VAL A 68 -8.39 14.79 21.48
CA VAL A 68 -8.70 13.38 21.65
C VAL A 68 -9.33 13.17 23.02
N PRO A 69 -10.53 12.57 23.12
CA PRO A 69 -11.18 12.34 24.40
C PRO A 69 -10.31 11.53 25.37
N GLY A 70 -10.13 12.07 26.58
CA GLY A 70 -9.29 11.44 27.62
C GLY A 70 -7.78 11.66 27.48
N ILE A 71 -7.33 12.26 26.38
CA ILE A 71 -5.90 12.52 26.12
C ILE A 71 -5.63 14.05 26.03
N GLY A 72 -6.57 14.79 25.44
CA GLY A 72 -6.40 16.24 25.21
C GLY A 72 -5.84 16.54 23.81
N GLN A 73 -4.82 17.36 23.72
CA GLN A 73 -4.21 17.71 22.44
C GLN A 73 -3.60 16.48 21.74
N PRO A 74 -3.83 16.29 20.42
CA PRO A 74 -3.33 15.13 19.71
C PRO A 74 -1.79 15.16 19.61
N ASP A 75 -1.16 14.02 19.83
CA ASP A 75 0.23 13.78 19.48
C ASP A 75 0.29 12.90 18.22
N LEU A 76 0.67 13.50 17.12
CA LEU A 76 0.74 12.84 15.82
C LEU A 76 2.01 11.98 15.63
N SER A 77 2.97 12.12 16.54
CA SER A 77 4.20 11.33 16.55
C SER A 77 4.07 10.06 17.37
N ALA A 78 3.17 10.05 18.37
CA ALA A 78 2.95 8.92 19.26
C ALA A 78 1.78 8.03 18.81
N ALA A 79 2.01 6.72 18.80
CA ALA A 79 0.98 5.74 18.49
C ALA A 79 -0.12 5.75 19.57
N GLY A 80 -1.38 5.72 19.14
CA GLY A 80 -2.53 5.74 20.04
C GLY A 80 -2.96 7.14 20.53
N MET A 81 -2.12 8.17 20.35
CA MET A 81 -2.34 9.50 20.91
C MET A 81 -3.00 10.49 19.92
N ASN A 82 -3.75 9.98 18.95
CA ASN A 82 -4.40 10.78 17.92
C ASN A 82 -5.85 10.34 17.68
N LEU A 83 -6.62 11.20 17.02
CA LEU A 83 -8.05 10.99 16.82
C LEU A 83 -8.36 9.75 15.96
N ALA A 84 -7.52 9.45 14.95
CA ALA A 84 -7.74 8.27 14.10
C ALA A 84 -7.65 6.98 14.91
N ASN A 85 -6.61 6.84 15.73
CA ASN A 85 -6.45 5.66 16.59
C ASN A 85 -7.55 5.57 17.67
N TYR A 86 -7.97 6.71 18.23
CA TYR A 86 -9.09 6.74 19.17
C TYR A 86 -10.39 6.23 18.53
N LEU A 87 -10.73 6.72 17.34
CA LEU A 87 -11.93 6.28 16.63
C LEU A 87 -11.87 4.80 16.25
N ASP A 88 -10.71 4.31 15.81
CA ASP A 88 -10.52 2.90 15.52
C ASP A 88 -10.86 2.02 16.71
N SER A 89 -10.40 2.40 17.92
CA SER A 89 -10.69 1.67 19.17
C SER A 89 -12.16 1.66 19.57
N LYS A 90 -12.97 2.57 19.03
CA LYS A 90 -14.40 2.72 19.40
C LYS A 90 -15.36 2.22 18.33
N ILE A 91 -14.97 2.31 17.06
CA ILE A 91 -15.90 2.08 15.94
C ILE A 91 -15.62 0.74 15.27
N LEU A 92 -14.36 0.32 15.17
CA LEU A 92 -14.01 -0.87 14.41
C LEU A 92 -14.33 -2.14 15.20
N PRO A 93 -15.08 -3.08 14.59
CA PRO A 93 -15.37 -4.36 15.21
C PRO A 93 -14.20 -5.35 15.04
N GLY A 94 -14.19 -6.38 15.88
CA GLY A 94 -13.22 -7.47 15.79
C GLY A 94 -11.85 -7.13 16.34
N VAL A 95 -10.81 -7.72 15.74
CA VAL A 95 -9.42 -7.55 16.19
C VAL A 95 -8.75 -6.43 15.40
N LEU A 96 -7.99 -5.59 16.09
CA LEU A 96 -7.17 -4.54 15.48
C LEU A 96 -5.69 -4.97 15.47
N TRP A 97 -4.95 -4.59 14.43
CA TRP A 97 -3.54 -4.99 14.24
C TRP A 97 -2.65 -4.62 15.43
N GLN A 98 -2.84 -3.43 15.98
CA GLN A 98 -2.08 -2.92 17.13
C GLN A 98 -2.86 -3.04 18.46
N LYS A 99 -3.83 -3.97 18.56
CA LYS A 99 -4.73 -4.20 19.69
C LYS A 99 -5.72 -3.04 19.94
N THR A 100 -5.27 -1.80 19.95
CA THR A 100 -6.09 -0.60 20.25
C THR A 100 -6.34 0.29 19.02
N TRP A 101 -5.63 0.09 17.93
CA TRP A 101 -5.78 0.85 16.68
C TRP A 101 -5.29 0.03 15.48
N ASP A 102 -5.59 0.50 14.28
CA ASP A 102 -5.24 -0.20 13.04
C ASP A 102 -4.62 0.78 12.03
N PRO A 103 -3.46 0.46 11.39
CA PRO A 103 -2.87 1.29 10.33
C PRO A 103 -3.82 1.48 9.15
N GLU A 104 -4.70 0.52 8.90
CA GLU A 104 -5.75 0.57 7.88
C GLU A 104 -7.12 0.96 8.46
N GLY A 105 -7.13 1.80 9.52
CA GLY A 105 -8.29 2.21 10.25
C GLY A 105 -9.30 3.05 9.47
N PHE A 106 -10.40 3.40 10.16
CA PHE A 106 -11.55 4.07 9.56
C PHE A 106 -11.18 5.46 9.02
N LEU A 107 -10.71 6.35 9.91
CA LEU A 107 -10.48 7.75 9.54
C LEU A 107 -9.35 7.89 8.52
N SER A 108 -8.28 7.09 8.64
CA SER A 108 -7.15 7.07 7.71
C SER A 108 -7.49 6.54 6.30
N THR A 109 -8.67 5.95 6.13
CA THR A 109 -9.15 5.52 4.80
C THR A 109 -9.54 6.70 3.91
N PHE A 110 -9.94 7.84 4.47
CA PHE A 110 -10.25 9.04 3.65
C PHE A 110 -9.03 9.58 2.89
N PRO A 111 -7.89 9.87 3.52
CA PRO A 111 -6.70 10.28 2.78
C PRO A 111 -6.17 9.16 1.86
N ALA A 112 -6.43 7.88 2.15
CA ALA A 112 -6.13 6.80 1.20
C ALA A 112 -6.98 6.89 -0.07
N ILE A 113 -8.24 7.33 0.01
CA ILE A 113 -9.06 7.64 -1.18
C ILE A 113 -8.41 8.77 -1.99
N ALA A 114 -7.89 9.82 -1.35
CA ALA A 114 -7.15 10.86 -2.05
C ALA A 114 -5.90 10.31 -2.76
N THR A 115 -5.20 9.33 -2.19
CA THR A 115 -4.13 8.60 -2.90
C THR A 115 -4.65 7.90 -4.15
N GLY A 116 -5.81 7.26 -4.10
CA GLY A 116 -6.47 6.69 -5.28
C GLY A 116 -6.79 7.74 -6.35
N MET A 117 -7.26 8.92 -5.94
CA MET A 117 -7.53 10.04 -6.85
C MET A 117 -6.26 10.55 -7.54
N THR A 118 -5.11 10.59 -6.85
CA THR A 118 -3.84 10.94 -7.51
C THR A 118 -3.49 9.90 -8.58
N GLY A 119 -3.73 8.61 -8.34
CA GLY A 119 -3.59 7.56 -9.36
C GLY A 119 -4.50 7.76 -10.57
N MET A 120 -5.76 8.19 -10.36
CA MET A 120 -6.68 8.56 -11.44
C MET A 120 -6.12 9.73 -12.26
N MET A 121 -5.51 10.74 -11.62
CA MET A 121 -4.88 11.87 -12.31
C MET A 121 -3.66 11.44 -13.14
N ALA A 122 -2.83 10.51 -12.63
CA ALA A 122 -1.74 9.93 -13.41
C ALA A 122 -2.27 9.20 -14.65
N GLY A 123 -3.30 8.38 -14.50
CA GLY A 123 -3.97 7.71 -15.61
C GLY A 123 -4.51 8.69 -16.65
N ARG A 124 -5.11 9.80 -16.19
CA ARG A 124 -5.58 10.87 -17.09
C ARG A 124 -4.44 11.52 -17.87
N ILE A 125 -3.30 11.83 -17.23
CA ILE A 125 -2.12 12.39 -17.90
C ILE A 125 -1.67 11.44 -19.03
N ILE A 126 -1.60 10.15 -18.75
CA ILE A 126 -1.18 9.13 -19.73
C ILE A 126 -2.16 9.04 -20.90
N LEU A 127 -3.45 9.02 -20.63
CA LEU A 127 -4.48 8.84 -21.66
C LEU A 127 -4.72 10.09 -22.50
N HIS A 128 -4.57 11.28 -21.90
CA HIS A 128 -4.85 12.55 -22.60
C HIS A 128 -3.69 12.96 -23.53
N ASN A 129 -2.46 12.74 -23.12
CA ASN A 129 -1.30 13.12 -23.92
C ASN A 129 -0.91 11.99 -24.87
N LYS A 130 -0.95 12.23 -26.16
CA LYS A 130 -0.57 11.25 -27.19
C LYS A 130 0.96 11.13 -27.33
N ASP A 131 1.66 12.24 -27.17
CA ASP A 131 3.12 12.29 -27.20
C ASP A 131 3.73 11.75 -25.92
N LEU A 132 4.69 10.83 -26.06
CA LEU A 132 5.34 10.15 -24.95
C LEU A 132 6.19 11.10 -24.09
N TYR A 133 6.89 12.04 -24.72
CA TYR A 133 7.69 13.03 -23.98
C TYR A 133 6.82 13.97 -23.16
N GLN A 134 5.65 14.36 -23.68
CA GLN A 134 4.68 15.15 -22.90
C GLN A 134 4.15 14.37 -21.72
N ARG A 135 3.84 13.06 -21.86
CA ARG A 135 3.44 12.21 -20.72
C ARG A 135 4.49 12.21 -19.62
N ILE A 136 5.74 11.95 -20.00
CA ILE A 136 6.88 11.92 -19.07
C ILE A 136 7.03 13.28 -18.38
N THR A 137 6.99 14.37 -19.15
CA THR A 137 7.13 15.73 -18.61
C THR A 137 6.03 16.05 -17.61
N TRP A 138 4.76 15.82 -17.96
CA TRP A 138 3.65 16.14 -17.06
C TRP A 138 3.61 15.24 -15.82
N LEU A 139 3.92 13.96 -15.97
CA LEU A 139 4.05 13.06 -14.82
C LEU A 139 5.18 13.51 -13.89
N PHE A 140 6.34 13.88 -14.45
CA PHE A 140 7.46 14.33 -13.63
C PHE A 140 7.16 15.66 -12.94
N LEU A 141 6.63 16.66 -13.64
CA LEU A 141 6.32 17.97 -13.05
C LEU A 141 5.22 17.87 -11.98
N ALA A 142 4.14 17.14 -12.24
CA ALA A 142 3.09 16.91 -11.26
C ALA A 142 3.64 16.13 -10.05
N GLY A 143 4.46 15.11 -10.30
CA GLY A 143 5.10 14.32 -9.27
C GLY A 143 6.05 15.15 -8.40
N PHE A 144 6.90 15.96 -9.02
CA PHE A 144 7.81 16.84 -8.31
C PHE A 144 7.06 17.88 -7.47
N GLY A 145 6.00 18.48 -8.02
CA GLY A 145 5.14 19.41 -7.28
C GLY A 145 4.49 18.77 -6.06
N LEU A 146 3.96 17.55 -6.19
CA LEU A 146 3.39 16.81 -5.06
C LEU A 146 4.45 16.41 -4.03
N PHE A 147 5.63 16.00 -4.48
CA PHE A 147 6.74 15.63 -3.59
C PHE A 147 7.19 16.83 -2.74
N VAL A 148 7.39 17.98 -3.37
CA VAL A 148 7.78 19.23 -2.67
C VAL A 148 6.65 19.66 -1.73
N ALA A 149 5.39 19.65 -2.20
CA ALA A 149 4.24 20.00 -1.36
C ALA A 149 4.14 19.10 -0.12
N GLY A 150 4.36 17.80 -0.29
CA GLY A 150 4.39 16.83 0.81
C GLY A 150 5.53 17.11 1.80
N GLY A 151 6.72 17.44 1.31
CA GLY A 151 7.86 17.81 2.14
C GLY A 151 7.66 19.13 2.91
N ILE A 152 7.04 20.13 2.30
CA ILE A 152 6.68 21.37 3.01
C ILE A 152 5.58 21.11 4.04
N TRP A 153 4.59 20.29 3.69
CA TRP A 153 3.50 19.95 4.61
C TRP A 153 3.96 19.12 5.81
N ASP A 154 5.06 18.38 5.68
CA ASP A 154 5.70 17.59 6.75
C ASP A 154 6.05 18.47 7.97
N TRP A 155 6.39 19.74 7.77
CA TRP A 155 6.68 20.68 8.86
C TRP A 155 5.48 20.96 9.78
N PHE A 156 4.24 20.77 9.29
CA PHE A 156 3.00 21.04 10.02
C PHE A 156 2.21 19.77 10.31
N PHE A 157 2.39 18.73 9.51
CA PHE A 157 1.72 17.45 9.60
C PHE A 157 2.71 16.35 9.19
N PRO A 158 3.43 15.73 10.15
CA PRO A 158 4.54 14.82 9.88
C PRO A 158 4.16 13.69 8.93
N ILE A 159 5.06 13.31 8.01
CA ILE A 159 4.89 12.19 7.10
C ILE A 159 4.78 10.90 7.92
N ASN A 160 3.58 10.34 8.01
CA ASN A 160 3.32 9.15 8.79
C ASN A 160 2.40 8.18 8.04
N LYS A 161 2.95 7.02 7.67
CA LYS A 161 2.22 5.95 6.99
C LYS A 161 1.12 5.35 7.86
N HIS A 162 1.32 5.23 9.18
CA HIS A 162 0.39 4.50 10.06
C HIS A 162 -0.97 5.18 10.19
N ILE A 163 -0.99 6.51 10.11
CA ILE A 163 -2.22 7.30 10.12
C ILE A 163 -2.53 7.92 8.75
N TRP A 164 -1.73 7.60 7.72
CA TRP A 164 -1.92 8.03 6.33
C TRP A 164 -2.04 9.55 6.18
N THR A 165 -1.09 10.30 6.75
CA THR A 165 -1.14 11.78 6.79
C THR A 165 -1.23 12.40 5.40
N SER A 166 -1.77 13.60 5.32
CA SER A 166 -1.90 14.34 4.05
C SER A 166 -0.53 14.63 3.41
N SER A 167 0.48 14.93 4.23
CA SER A 167 1.89 15.05 3.81
C SER A 167 2.41 13.73 3.22
N TYR A 168 2.12 12.59 3.87
CA TYR A 168 2.46 11.25 3.36
C TYR A 168 1.82 10.98 2.00
N VAL A 169 0.54 11.30 1.83
CA VAL A 169 -0.16 11.15 0.54
C VAL A 169 0.52 11.95 -0.56
N CYS A 170 0.78 13.24 -0.33
CA CYS A 170 1.44 14.10 -1.32
C CYS A 170 2.86 13.60 -1.64
N HIS A 171 3.66 13.30 -0.62
CA HIS A 171 5.03 12.86 -0.77
C HIS A 171 5.14 11.54 -1.55
N THR A 172 4.37 10.52 -1.14
CA THR A 172 4.40 9.20 -1.79
C THR A 172 3.78 9.20 -3.18
N SER A 173 2.69 9.97 -3.39
CA SER A 173 2.13 10.16 -4.72
C SER A 173 3.11 10.86 -5.65
N GLY A 174 3.85 11.86 -5.14
CA GLY A 174 4.90 12.55 -5.88
C GLY A 174 6.00 11.60 -6.35
N LEU A 175 6.52 10.76 -5.44
CA LEU A 175 7.49 9.71 -5.78
C LEU A 175 6.93 8.71 -6.80
N ALA A 176 5.67 8.29 -6.64
CA ALA A 176 5.02 7.36 -7.57
C ALA A 176 4.91 7.93 -8.99
N PHE A 177 4.53 9.20 -9.13
CA PHE A 177 4.46 9.89 -10.42
C PHE A 177 5.83 10.01 -11.10
N MET A 178 6.86 10.44 -10.35
CA MET A 178 8.23 10.54 -10.87
C MET A 178 8.78 9.17 -11.26
N THR A 179 8.51 8.12 -10.46
CA THR A 179 8.91 6.76 -10.79
C THR A 179 8.19 6.24 -12.04
N LEU A 180 6.90 6.58 -12.20
CA LEU A 180 6.15 6.23 -13.41
C LEU A 180 6.70 6.95 -14.63
N ALA A 181 7.04 8.23 -14.53
CA ALA A 181 7.71 8.98 -15.59
C ALA A 181 9.06 8.36 -15.98
N ALA A 182 9.89 8.01 -14.98
CA ALA A 182 11.16 7.33 -15.20
C ALA A 182 10.96 5.95 -15.86
N SER A 183 9.92 5.20 -15.47
CA SER A 183 9.58 3.91 -16.08
C SER A 183 9.22 4.06 -17.55
N HIS A 184 8.39 5.07 -17.90
CA HIS A 184 8.11 5.39 -19.31
C HIS A 184 9.37 5.77 -20.10
N LEU A 185 10.27 6.55 -19.50
CA LEU A 185 11.54 6.90 -20.13
C LEU A 185 12.37 5.64 -20.40
N VAL A 186 12.58 4.81 -19.39
CA VAL A 186 13.46 3.62 -19.49
C VAL A 186 12.90 2.57 -20.44
N VAL A 187 11.58 2.30 -20.34
CA VAL A 187 10.94 1.21 -21.09
C VAL A 187 10.57 1.66 -22.51
N ASP A 188 9.81 2.77 -22.59
CA ASP A 188 9.15 3.15 -23.84
C ASP A 188 10.04 4.03 -24.73
N VAL A 189 10.96 4.83 -24.16
CA VAL A 189 11.90 5.67 -24.93
C VAL A 189 13.22 4.97 -25.16
N LEU A 190 13.86 4.45 -24.10
CA LEU A 190 15.19 3.83 -24.22
C LEU A 190 15.13 2.35 -24.63
N GLY A 191 13.92 1.74 -24.71
CA GLY A 191 13.73 0.37 -25.15
C GLY A 191 14.33 -0.71 -24.22
N MET A 192 14.59 -0.37 -22.96
CA MET A 192 15.24 -1.29 -22.00
C MET A 192 14.25 -2.32 -21.40
N GLU A 193 13.49 -2.97 -22.26
CA GLU A 193 12.42 -3.89 -21.84
C GLU A 193 12.90 -5.13 -21.07
N ARG A 194 14.11 -5.61 -21.34
CA ARG A 194 14.62 -6.85 -20.73
C ARG A 194 14.78 -6.75 -19.24
N TRP A 195 15.22 -5.59 -18.75
CA TRP A 195 15.40 -5.34 -17.31
C TRP A 195 14.09 -5.26 -16.53
N THR A 196 12.99 -4.99 -17.21
CA THR A 196 11.66 -4.87 -16.60
C THR A 196 10.89 -6.19 -16.56
N ALA A 197 11.45 -7.27 -17.11
CA ALA A 197 10.78 -8.56 -17.19
C ALA A 197 10.26 -9.07 -15.83
N PRO A 198 11.02 -9.04 -14.72
CA PRO A 198 10.48 -9.45 -13.40
C PRO A 198 9.28 -8.60 -12.97
N GLY A 199 9.34 -7.27 -13.15
CA GLY A 199 8.26 -6.35 -12.84
C GLY A 199 7.00 -6.62 -13.68
N ARG A 200 7.14 -6.88 -14.98
CA ARG A 200 6.02 -7.25 -15.87
C ARG A 200 5.38 -8.58 -15.45
N ILE A 201 6.19 -9.56 -15.08
CA ILE A 201 5.72 -10.88 -14.65
C ILE A 201 4.90 -10.75 -13.37
N PHE A 202 5.44 -10.12 -12.33
CA PHE A 202 4.71 -9.87 -11.08
C PHE A 202 3.48 -8.99 -11.29
N GLY A 203 3.62 -7.89 -12.03
CA GLY A 203 2.55 -6.95 -12.29
C GLY A 203 1.37 -7.54 -13.06
N SER A 204 1.61 -8.51 -13.94
CA SER A 204 0.55 -9.17 -14.71
C SER A 204 -0.39 -10.02 -13.85
N ASN A 205 0.10 -10.53 -12.71
CA ASN A 205 -0.65 -11.34 -11.74
C ASN A 205 -0.40 -10.88 -10.29
N ALA A 206 -0.39 -9.56 -10.08
CA ALA A 206 -0.04 -8.96 -8.78
C ALA A 206 -0.90 -9.47 -7.62
N ILE A 207 -2.21 -9.63 -7.83
CA ILE A 207 -3.11 -10.14 -6.80
C ILE A 207 -2.82 -11.60 -6.45
N THR A 208 -2.45 -12.41 -7.44
CA THR A 208 -2.04 -13.81 -7.22
C THR A 208 -0.73 -13.87 -6.43
N ALA A 209 0.25 -13.04 -6.79
CA ALA A 209 1.51 -12.96 -6.07
C ALA A 209 1.30 -12.54 -4.60
N TYR A 210 0.46 -11.52 -4.37
CA TYR A 210 0.10 -11.06 -3.04
C TYR A 210 -0.60 -12.15 -2.19
N THR A 211 -1.60 -12.80 -2.79
CA THR A 211 -2.35 -13.87 -2.13
C THR A 211 -1.44 -15.04 -1.76
N LEU A 212 -0.62 -15.47 -2.71
CA LEU A 212 0.30 -16.58 -2.49
C LEU A 212 1.33 -16.27 -1.41
N ALA A 213 1.90 -15.06 -1.44
CA ALA A 213 2.80 -14.60 -0.39
C ALA A 213 2.11 -14.58 0.98
N GLY A 214 0.89 -14.05 1.06
CA GLY A 214 0.11 -14.07 2.31
C GLY A 214 -0.15 -15.48 2.83
N MET A 215 -0.54 -16.41 1.96
CA MET A 215 -0.79 -17.81 2.35
C MET A 215 0.49 -18.53 2.81
N LEU A 216 1.60 -18.28 2.13
CA LEU A 216 2.88 -18.89 2.48
C LEU A 216 3.47 -18.34 3.81
N THR A 217 3.03 -17.18 4.28
CA THR A 217 3.46 -16.60 5.55
C THR A 217 3.28 -17.58 6.72
N ALA A 218 2.20 -18.35 6.74
CA ALA A 218 1.93 -19.35 7.77
C ALA A 218 3.07 -20.36 7.90
N VAL A 219 3.60 -20.86 6.79
CA VAL A 219 4.68 -21.85 6.79
C VAL A 219 6.06 -21.19 6.94
N PHE A 220 6.26 -20.05 6.29
CA PHE A 220 7.58 -19.45 6.17
C PHE A 220 7.95 -18.58 7.37
N TYR A 221 6.99 -17.96 8.05
CA TYR A 221 7.25 -17.00 9.13
C TYR A 221 6.63 -17.36 10.47
N THR A 222 5.37 -17.82 10.50
CA THR A 222 4.68 -18.08 11.79
C THR A 222 4.89 -19.49 12.35
N GLY A 223 5.29 -20.44 11.50
CA GLY A 223 5.38 -21.83 11.88
C GLY A 223 4.04 -22.57 11.77
N TYR A 224 4.11 -23.91 11.70
CA TYR A 224 2.93 -24.76 11.58
C TYR A 224 3.16 -26.09 12.28
N PHE A 225 2.13 -26.70 12.88
CA PHE A 225 2.23 -27.96 13.63
C PHE A 225 3.27 -27.92 14.75
N ASP A 226 3.23 -26.92 15.61
CA ASP A 226 4.17 -26.72 16.75
C ASP A 226 5.66 -26.67 16.35
N LYS A 227 5.95 -26.40 15.08
CA LYS A 227 7.32 -26.22 14.58
C LYS A 227 7.60 -24.73 14.34
N PRO A 228 8.84 -24.29 14.53
CA PRO A 228 9.25 -22.93 14.18
C PRO A 228 9.07 -22.68 12.68
N GLY A 229 8.84 -21.43 12.32
CA GLY A 229 8.76 -21.05 10.91
C GLY A 229 10.07 -21.33 10.17
N LEU A 230 10.00 -21.60 8.88
CA LEU A 230 11.19 -21.86 8.06
C LEU A 230 12.21 -20.71 8.13
N ASN A 231 11.74 -19.47 8.32
CA ASN A 231 12.61 -18.32 8.53
C ASN A 231 13.51 -18.51 9.77
N GLU A 232 12.92 -18.90 10.88
CA GLU A 232 13.67 -19.11 12.13
C GLU A 232 14.69 -20.25 11.99
N MET A 233 14.29 -21.37 11.39
CA MET A 233 15.18 -22.50 11.12
C MET A 233 16.35 -22.11 10.21
N TRP A 234 16.06 -21.34 9.14
CA TRP A 234 17.06 -20.84 8.20
C TRP A 234 18.03 -19.89 8.87
N MET A 235 17.51 -18.91 9.61
CA MET A 235 18.32 -17.92 10.31
C MET A 235 19.24 -18.58 11.33
N ASN A 236 18.71 -19.49 12.15
CA ASN A 236 19.50 -20.20 13.17
C ASN A 236 20.59 -21.07 12.54
N SER A 237 20.29 -21.76 11.44
CA SER A 237 21.27 -22.63 10.77
C SER A 237 22.42 -21.83 10.14
N LEU A 238 22.13 -20.73 9.47
CA LEU A 238 23.15 -19.94 8.78
C LEU A 238 23.98 -19.09 9.75
N THR A 239 23.37 -18.55 10.80
CA THR A 239 24.11 -17.81 11.82
C THR A 239 25.00 -18.74 12.65
N ALA A 240 24.55 -19.96 12.95
CA ALA A 240 25.39 -20.99 13.58
C ALA A 240 26.56 -21.41 12.66
N ALA A 241 26.42 -21.36 11.36
CA ALA A 241 27.47 -21.58 10.37
C ALA A 241 28.43 -20.39 10.19
N GLY A 242 28.22 -19.28 10.93
CA GLY A 242 29.07 -18.10 10.91
C GLY A 242 28.67 -17.02 9.91
N LEU A 243 27.51 -17.15 9.22
CA LEU A 243 27.01 -16.07 8.35
C LEU A 243 26.48 -14.90 9.19
N PRO A 244 26.78 -13.64 8.81
CA PRO A 244 26.13 -12.47 9.40
C PRO A 244 24.61 -12.54 9.25
N ALA A 245 23.85 -12.15 10.29
CA ALA A 245 22.40 -12.24 10.32
C ALA A 245 21.73 -11.48 9.14
N GLN A 246 22.32 -10.35 8.73
CA GLN A 246 21.85 -9.56 7.58
C GLN A 246 21.93 -10.36 6.27
N LEU A 247 23.02 -11.10 6.05
CA LEU A 247 23.17 -11.93 4.85
C LEU A 247 22.23 -13.14 4.90
N ALA A 248 22.09 -13.78 6.06
CA ALA A 248 21.13 -14.87 6.23
C ALA A 248 19.70 -14.41 5.93
N SER A 249 19.31 -13.22 6.42
CA SER A 249 18.01 -12.61 6.12
C SER A 249 17.83 -12.27 4.63
N LEU A 250 18.87 -11.71 3.98
CA LEU A 250 18.82 -11.39 2.54
C LEU A 250 18.62 -12.66 1.70
N THR A 251 19.40 -13.72 1.98
CA THR A 251 19.29 -14.98 1.23
C THR A 251 17.92 -15.61 1.40
N TYR A 252 17.34 -15.55 2.61
CA TYR A 252 15.98 -16.01 2.86
C TYR A 252 14.94 -15.19 2.08
N ALA A 253 15.04 -13.88 2.10
CA ALA A 253 14.14 -13.00 1.36
C ALA A 253 14.17 -13.26 -0.16
N LEU A 254 15.36 -13.46 -0.72
CA LEU A 254 15.52 -13.81 -2.14
C LEU A 254 14.91 -15.18 -2.47
N LEU A 255 15.10 -16.17 -1.59
CA LEU A 255 14.49 -17.50 -1.73
C LEU A 255 12.97 -17.41 -1.70
N TYR A 256 12.40 -16.67 -0.74
CA TYR A 256 10.96 -16.48 -0.61
C TYR A 256 10.35 -15.79 -1.86
N VAL A 257 10.98 -14.71 -2.32
CA VAL A 257 10.58 -14.04 -3.57
C VAL A 257 10.66 -14.99 -4.76
N GLY A 258 11.71 -15.80 -4.84
CA GLY A 258 11.87 -16.83 -5.89
C GLY A 258 10.74 -17.86 -5.88
N ILE A 259 10.34 -18.33 -4.69
CA ILE A 259 9.24 -19.29 -4.55
C ILE A 259 7.92 -18.69 -5.00
N VAL A 260 7.62 -17.43 -4.64
CA VAL A 260 6.42 -16.73 -5.09
C VAL A 260 6.49 -16.44 -6.60
N PHE A 261 7.68 -16.15 -7.13
CA PHE A 261 7.90 -15.85 -8.54
C PHE A 261 7.58 -17.03 -9.45
N MET A 262 7.93 -18.27 -9.07
CA MET A 262 7.77 -19.47 -9.91
C MET A 262 6.34 -19.68 -10.43
N PRO A 263 5.29 -19.75 -9.59
CA PRO A 263 3.93 -19.94 -10.07
C PRO A 263 3.41 -18.71 -10.84
N VAL A 264 3.81 -17.50 -10.45
CA VAL A 264 3.44 -16.27 -11.18
C VAL A 264 4.08 -16.26 -12.58
N TYR A 265 5.33 -16.68 -12.70
CA TYR A 265 6.02 -16.84 -13.98
C TYR A 265 5.36 -17.92 -14.86
N TRP A 266 4.96 -19.04 -14.25
CA TRP A 266 4.23 -20.10 -14.99
C TRP A 266 2.90 -19.57 -15.55
N LEU A 267 2.11 -18.84 -14.75
CA LEU A 267 0.87 -18.20 -15.21
C LEU A 267 1.14 -17.22 -16.34
N TYR A 268 2.17 -16.38 -16.19
CA TYR A 268 2.58 -15.44 -17.23
C TYR A 268 2.95 -16.12 -18.56
N ARG A 269 3.72 -17.22 -18.48
CA ARG A 269 4.09 -18.03 -19.66
C ARG A 269 2.86 -18.65 -20.34
N LYS A 270 1.88 -19.06 -19.56
CA LYS A 270 0.60 -19.60 -20.06
C LYS A 270 -0.40 -18.53 -20.50
N LYS A 271 -0.04 -17.23 -20.38
CA LYS A 271 -0.92 -16.08 -20.66
C LYS A 271 -2.21 -16.10 -19.83
N ILE A 272 -2.17 -16.65 -18.62
CA ILE A 272 -3.25 -16.66 -17.66
C ILE A 272 -3.09 -15.45 -16.75
N PHE A 273 -4.06 -14.52 -16.76
CA PHE A 273 -4.04 -13.30 -15.97
C PHE A 273 -5.26 -13.28 -15.06
N ILE A 274 -5.03 -13.52 -13.76
CA ILE A 274 -6.08 -13.54 -12.75
C ILE A 274 -6.37 -12.11 -12.32
N ARG A 275 -7.62 -11.66 -12.53
CA ARG A 275 -8.13 -10.34 -12.16
C ARG A 275 -9.35 -10.48 -11.26
N LEU A 276 -9.44 -9.64 -10.22
CA LEU A 276 -10.58 -9.63 -9.28
C LEU A 276 -11.63 -8.56 -9.63
#